data_855d01aa60e335a8480649ae4ba5c787
#
_entry.id   855d01aa60e335a8480649ae4ba5c787
#
_cell.length_a   1.000
_cell.length_b   1.000
_cell.length_c   1.000
_cell.angle_alpha   90.00
_cell.angle_beta   90.00
_cell.angle_gamma   90.00
#
_symmetry.space_group_name_H-M   'P 1'
#
loop_
_entity.id
_entity.type
_entity.pdbx_description
1 polymer ?
#
loop_
_entity_poly.entity_id
_entity_poly.type
_entity_poly.pdbx_seq_one_letter_code
_entity_poly.pdbx_strand_id
1 'polypeptide(L)'
;MKRLTLFFLLLMTACASLHQNGSAIQAGAQNFSIQIPEQWHKLNTPRHVMLTKDGPFSQYILVQQRHLSDPFKHTKRKFYQGMLPQEAADVIMAEITSDRSVLDFEVIENLPARISRFDAFRLVFSYRTTDGLKFKTIYYGVLPGNWYYGIRYNASDKCFSEKDIETFEKFINRFAILKGREA
;
A
#
# COMPACT_ATOMS: atom_id res chain seq x y z
N MET A 1 -28.26 -26.72 -66.10
CA MET A 1 -28.75 -25.76 -65.08
C MET A 1 -28.13 -26.15 -63.77
N LYS A 2 -27.04 -25.40 -63.37
CA LYS A 2 -26.26 -25.70 -62.19
C LYS A 2 -26.70 -24.72 -61.06
N ARG A 3 -27.27 -25.26 -59.99
CA ARG A 3 -27.63 -24.49 -58.81
C ARG A 3 -26.37 -24.28 -57.94
N LEU A 4 -25.89 -23.03 -57.86
CA LEU A 4 -24.81 -22.61 -57.06
C LEU A 4 -25.36 -22.23 -55.65
N THR A 5 -25.16 -23.11 -54.69
CA THR A 5 -25.53 -22.87 -53.29
C THR A 5 -24.43 -22.08 -52.63
N LEU A 6 -24.71 -20.79 -52.36
CA LEU A 6 -23.79 -19.88 -51.66
C LEU A 6 -23.85 -20.16 -50.15
N PHE A 7 -22.80 -20.76 -49.63
CA PHE A 7 -22.64 -21.03 -48.18
C PHE A 7 -22.11 -19.77 -47.48
N PHE A 8 -23.00 -19.05 -46.83
CA PHE A 8 -22.65 -17.83 -46.08
C PHE A 8 -22.08 -18.25 -44.73
N LEU A 9 -20.74 -18.27 -44.61
CA LEU A 9 -20.04 -18.53 -43.33
C LEU A 9 -20.11 -17.29 -42.47
N LEU A 10 -20.99 -17.28 -41.44
CA LEU A 10 -21.02 -16.28 -40.41
C LEU A 10 -19.78 -16.45 -39.49
N LEU A 11 -18.77 -15.61 -39.67
CA LEU A 11 -17.68 -15.45 -38.74
C LEU A 11 -18.19 -14.66 -37.51
N MET A 12 -18.55 -15.40 -36.48
CA MET A 12 -18.77 -14.84 -35.16
C MET A 12 -17.40 -14.40 -34.57
N THR A 13 -17.05 -13.15 -34.75
CA THR A 13 -15.95 -12.54 -34.01
C THR A 13 -16.38 -12.38 -32.57
N ALA A 14 -16.07 -13.34 -31.74
CA ALA A 14 -16.13 -13.20 -30.28
C ALA A 14 -15.10 -12.15 -29.86
N CYS A 15 -15.54 -10.93 -29.60
CA CYS A 15 -14.76 -9.97 -28.82
C CYS A 15 -14.58 -10.53 -27.40
N ALA A 16 -13.52 -11.29 -27.18
CA ALA A 16 -13.05 -11.56 -25.84
C ALA A 16 -12.56 -10.21 -25.29
N SER A 17 -13.38 -9.56 -24.46
CA SER A 17 -12.92 -8.47 -23.61
C SER A 17 -11.81 -9.03 -22.72
N LEU A 18 -10.56 -8.73 -23.06
CA LEU A 18 -9.43 -8.91 -22.15
C LEU A 18 -9.72 -8.05 -20.92
N HIS A 19 -10.27 -8.68 -19.91
CA HIS A 19 -10.28 -8.12 -18.56
C HIS A 19 -8.81 -8.06 -18.15
N GLN A 20 -8.21 -6.89 -18.23
CA GLN A 20 -6.88 -6.64 -17.66
C GLN A 20 -7.02 -6.76 -16.14
N ASN A 21 -6.93 -8.00 -15.66
CA ASN A 21 -6.70 -8.26 -14.25
C ASN A 21 -5.42 -7.52 -13.87
N GLY A 22 -5.53 -6.61 -12.87
CA GLY A 22 -4.49 -5.70 -12.45
C GLY A 22 -3.12 -6.32 -12.47
N SER A 23 -2.21 -5.72 -13.24
CA SER A 23 -0.85 -6.24 -13.44
C SER A 23 -0.14 -6.33 -12.10
N ALA A 24 0.25 -7.55 -11.70
CA ALA A 24 1.13 -7.73 -10.54
C ALA A 24 2.48 -7.08 -10.87
N ILE A 25 2.82 -6.01 -10.16
CA ILE A 25 4.10 -5.33 -10.34
C ILE A 25 5.08 -5.90 -9.32
N GLN A 26 6.12 -6.58 -9.80
CA GLN A 26 7.35 -6.74 -9.03
C GLN A 26 8.08 -5.39 -9.06
N ALA A 27 8.17 -4.73 -7.92
CA ALA A 27 8.83 -3.44 -7.83
C ALA A 27 10.36 -3.63 -7.73
N GLY A 28 11.03 -3.87 -8.85
CA GLY A 28 12.49 -3.87 -8.98
C GLY A 28 13.23 -4.73 -7.93
N ALA A 29 14.19 -4.13 -7.21
CA ALA A 29 14.94 -4.79 -6.13
C ALA A 29 14.14 -5.00 -4.84
N GLN A 30 12.85 -4.71 -4.82
CA GLN A 30 11.98 -4.84 -3.65
C GLN A 30 11.38 -6.25 -3.59
N ASN A 31 11.47 -6.87 -2.42
CA ASN A 31 11.05 -8.26 -2.21
C ASN A 31 9.54 -8.36 -1.89
N PHE A 32 8.69 -7.69 -2.66
CA PHE A 32 7.23 -7.80 -2.53
C PHE A 32 6.54 -7.69 -3.89
N SER A 33 5.31 -8.19 -3.95
CA SER A 33 4.41 -7.99 -5.08
C SER A 33 3.14 -7.30 -4.63
N ILE A 34 2.60 -6.45 -5.50
CA ILE A 34 1.35 -5.72 -5.30
C ILE A 34 0.47 -5.86 -6.53
N GLN A 35 -0.83 -5.76 -6.32
CA GLN A 35 -1.80 -5.58 -7.38
C GLN A 35 -2.35 -4.15 -7.30
N ILE A 36 -2.16 -3.37 -8.37
CA ILE A 36 -2.65 -1.99 -8.40
C ILE A 36 -4.18 -2.02 -8.46
N PRO A 37 -4.91 -1.34 -7.54
CA PRO A 37 -6.35 -1.26 -7.60
C PRO A 37 -6.82 -0.50 -8.85
N GLU A 38 -8.04 -0.80 -9.30
CA GLU A 38 -8.67 -0.05 -10.39
C GLU A 38 -8.72 1.45 -10.08
N GLN A 39 -8.51 2.28 -11.10
CA GLN A 39 -8.48 3.75 -11.03
C GLN A 39 -7.30 4.33 -10.23
N TRP A 40 -6.40 3.49 -9.69
CA TRP A 40 -5.18 3.95 -9.04
C TRP A 40 -4.00 3.90 -9.99
N HIS A 41 -3.14 4.91 -9.91
CA HIS A 41 -1.98 5.06 -10.79
C HIS A 41 -0.70 5.07 -9.98
N LYS A 42 0.31 4.33 -10.44
CA LYS A 42 1.64 4.35 -9.82
C LYS A 42 2.37 5.62 -10.21
N LEU A 43 2.89 6.33 -9.20
CA LEU A 43 3.80 7.43 -9.40
C LEU A 43 5.24 6.92 -9.51
N ASN A 44 6.04 7.60 -10.33
CA ASN A 44 7.46 7.27 -10.48
C ASN A 44 8.26 7.83 -9.31
N THR A 45 8.53 6.98 -8.32
CA THR A 45 9.28 7.31 -7.10
C THR A 45 10.47 6.36 -6.97
N PRO A 46 11.68 6.85 -6.63
CA PRO A 46 12.90 6.03 -6.70
C PRO A 46 13.07 5.02 -5.55
N ARG A 47 12.45 5.26 -4.40
CA ARG A 47 12.71 4.51 -3.15
C ARG A 47 11.51 3.80 -2.55
N HIS A 48 10.32 4.05 -3.06
CA HIS A 48 9.07 3.50 -2.53
C HIS A 48 8.06 3.36 -3.65
N VAL A 49 7.00 2.60 -3.41
CA VAL A 49 5.86 2.54 -4.33
C VAL A 49 4.79 3.49 -3.81
N MET A 50 4.40 4.45 -4.62
CA MET A 50 3.28 5.33 -4.34
C MET A 50 2.22 5.17 -5.41
N LEU A 51 0.99 4.93 -4.97
CA LEU A 51 -0.19 4.88 -5.83
C LEU A 51 -1.11 6.04 -5.44
N THR A 52 -1.73 6.66 -6.42
CA THR A 52 -2.75 7.69 -6.18
C THR A 52 -3.91 7.53 -7.15
N LYS A 53 -5.08 8.04 -6.78
CA LYS A 53 -6.28 8.08 -7.62
C LYS A 53 -6.58 9.52 -8.06
N ASP A 54 -6.59 10.45 -7.10
CA ASP A 54 -6.99 11.85 -7.31
C ASP A 54 -5.82 12.83 -7.06
N GLY A 55 -4.59 12.35 -7.21
CA GLY A 55 -3.38 13.10 -6.93
C GLY A 55 -2.82 12.89 -5.52
N PRO A 56 -1.48 12.99 -5.35
CA PRO A 56 -0.80 12.61 -4.11
C PRO A 56 -1.10 13.55 -2.93
N PHE A 57 -1.62 14.75 -3.18
CA PHE A 57 -2.05 15.70 -2.15
C PHE A 57 -3.45 15.42 -1.61
N SER A 58 -4.26 14.66 -2.35
CA SER A 58 -5.62 14.28 -1.95
C SER A 58 -5.66 12.96 -1.24
N GLN A 59 -5.09 11.92 -1.88
CA GLN A 59 -4.99 10.58 -1.31
C GLN A 59 -3.91 9.75 -2.00
N TYR A 60 -3.30 8.85 -1.23
CA TYR A 60 -2.31 7.91 -1.76
C TYR A 60 -2.20 6.62 -0.94
N ILE A 61 -1.77 5.56 -1.60
CA ILE A 61 -1.24 4.35 -0.96
C ILE A 61 0.28 4.39 -1.11
N LEU A 62 1.01 4.22 -0.01
CA LEU A 62 2.46 4.21 0.01
C LEU A 62 2.95 2.89 0.57
N VAL A 63 3.84 2.22 -0.16
CA VAL A 63 4.58 1.05 0.30
C VAL A 63 6.05 1.42 0.43
N GLN A 64 6.58 1.26 1.63
CA GLN A 64 7.99 1.50 1.95
C GLN A 64 8.63 0.22 2.47
N GLN A 65 9.80 -0.09 1.95
CA GLN A 65 10.67 -1.13 2.48
C GLN A 65 11.92 -0.47 3.07
N ARG A 66 12.37 -0.95 4.22
CA ARG A 66 13.63 -0.51 4.84
C ARG A 66 14.28 -1.66 5.61
N HIS A 67 15.59 -1.62 5.73
CA HIS A 67 16.31 -2.55 6.58
C HIS A 67 16.09 -2.20 8.06
N LEU A 68 16.04 -3.19 8.96
CA LEU A 68 15.79 -2.95 10.39
C LEU A 68 16.84 -2.05 11.01
N SER A 69 18.10 -2.14 10.56
CA SER A 69 19.21 -1.31 11.08
C SER A 69 19.18 0.15 10.62
N ASP A 70 18.32 0.50 9.64
CA ASP A 70 18.25 1.88 9.17
C ASP A 70 17.61 2.79 10.22
N PRO A 71 18.29 3.87 10.65
CA PRO A 71 17.72 4.77 11.64
C PRO A 71 16.58 5.60 11.05
N PHE A 72 15.57 5.86 11.85
CA PHE A 72 14.52 6.81 11.51
C PHE A 72 15.05 8.24 11.44
N LYS A 73 14.36 9.08 10.64
CA LYS A 73 14.82 10.45 10.36
C LYS A 73 14.78 11.35 11.60
N HIS A 74 13.68 11.31 12.35
CA HIS A 74 13.44 12.23 13.47
C HIS A 74 13.93 11.65 14.79
N THR A 75 13.50 10.45 15.15
CA THR A 75 13.81 9.81 16.43
C THR A 75 15.20 9.17 16.49
N LYS A 76 15.82 8.87 15.33
CA LYS A 76 17.05 8.05 15.23
C LYS A 76 16.88 6.62 15.77
N ARG A 77 15.69 6.23 16.18
CA ARG A 77 15.37 4.85 16.57
C ARG A 77 15.56 3.91 15.39
N LYS A 78 15.70 2.63 15.70
CA LYS A 78 15.81 1.53 14.72
C LYS A 78 14.85 0.42 15.13
N PHE A 79 14.49 -0.40 14.19
CA PHE A 79 13.92 -1.70 14.51
C PHE A 79 15.03 -2.69 14.87
N TYR A 80 14.65 -3.80 15.50
CA TYR A 80 15.55 -4.92 15.78
C TYR A 80 14.85 -6.23 15.48
N GLN A 81 15.65 -7.27 15.27
CA GLN A 81 15.13 -8.61 14.99
C GLN A 81 14.38 -9.17 16.22
N GLY A 82 13.19 -9.71 15.99
CA GLY A 82 12.33 -10.21 17.07
C GLY A 82 11.47 -9.15 17.74
N MET A 83 11.53 -7.88 17.31
CA MET A 83 10.62 -6.83 17.78
C MET A 83 9.17 -7.23 17.54
N LEU A 84 8.33 -7.08 18.56
CA LEU A 84 6.90 -7.36 18.44
C LEU A 84 6.20 -6.29 17.58
N PRO A 85 5.10 -6.64 16.89
CA PRO A 85 4.36 -5.67 16.08
C PRO A 85 3.94 -4.41 16.84
N GLN A 86 3.51 -4.54 18.10
CA GLN A 86 3.09 -3.41 18.93
C GLN A 86 4.28 -2.49 19.27
N GLU A 87 5.46 -3.05 19.58
CA GLU A 87 6.67 -2.25 19.80
C GLU A 87 7.07 -1.48 18.54
N ALA A 88 6.90 -2.12 17.37
CA ALA A 88 7.13 -1.47 16.08
C ALA A 88 6.11 -0.35 15.82
N ALA A 89 4.85 -0.52 16.20
CA ALA A 89 3.85 0.53 16.14
C ALA A 89 4.25 1.74 17.00
N ASP A 90 4.78 1.52 18.20
CA ASP A 90 5.27 2.59 19.10
C ASP A 90 6.46 3.35 18.48
N VAL A 91 7.37 2.65 17.80
CA VAL A 91 8.47 3.29 17.07
C VAL A 91 7.94 4.17 15.93
N ILE A 92 6.94 3.70 15.18
CA ILE A 92 6.31 4.47 14.10
C ILE A 92 5.55 5.68 14.64
N MET A 93 4.77 5.53 15.70
CA MET A 93 4.07 6.65 16.33
C MET A 93 5.06 7.72 16.83
N ALA A 94 6.13 7.29 17.49
CA ALA A 94 7.17 8.21 17.95
C ALA A 94 7.85 8.96 16.78
N GLU A 95 8.11 8.28 15.67
CA GLU A 95 8.69 8.92 14.48
C GLU A 95 7.75 9.95 13.87
N ILE A 96 6.46 9.62 13.74
CA ILE A 96 5.44 10.52 13.18
C ILE A 96 5.28 11.74 14.07
N THR A 97 5.14 11.57 15.38
CA THR A 97 4.93 12.68 16.34
C THR A 97 6.17 13.55 16.55
N SER A 98 7.36 13.04 16.20
CA SER A 98 8.60 13.81 16.20
C SER A 98 8.78 14.68 14.95
N ASP A 99 7.94 14.53 13.92
CA ASP A 99 7.92 15.40 12.76
C ASP A 99 7.13 16.68 13.07
N ARG A 100 7.82 17.82 13.06
CA ARG A 100 7.22 19.14 13.37
C ARG A 100 6.14 19.57 12.38
N SER A 101 6.04 18.93 11.23
CA SER A 101 4.96 19.17 10.24
C SER A 101 3.67 18.44 10.57
N VAL A 102 3.68 17.54 11.54
CA VAL A 102 2.52 16.77 12.00
C VAL A 102 1.98 17.42 13.27
N LEU A 103 0.80 17.98 13.18
CA LEU A 103 0.09 18.65 14.29
C LEU A 103 -1.16 17.85 14.65
N ASP A 104 -1.62 17.97 15.88
CA ASP A 104 -2.86 17.36 16.39
C ASP A 104 -2.96 15.86 16.05
N PHE A 105 -1.85 15.14 16.27
CA PHE A 105 -1.80 13.70 16.06
C PHE A 105 -2.68 12.97 17.08
N GLU A 106 -3.64 12.20 16.58
CA GLU A 106 -4.58 11.43 17.40
C GLU A 106 -4.62 9.98 16.90
N VAL A 107 -4.38 9.03 17.81
CA VAL A 107 -4.52 7.60 17.53
C VAL A 107 -5.99 7.21 17.69
N ILE A 108 -6.58 6.67 16.64
CA ILE A 108 -7.96 6.18 16.61
C ILE A 108 -8.00 4.69 16.92
N GLU A 109 -7.07 3.91 16.33
CA GLU A 109 -6.95 2.47 16.54
C GLU A 109 -5.48 2.05 16.53
N ASN A 110 -5.13 1.07 17.39
CA ASN A 110 -3.86 0.36 17.36
C ASN A 110 -4.12 -1.12 17.68
N LEU A 111 -4.18 -1.93 16.64
CA LEU A 111 -4.65 -3.31 16.70
C LEU A 111 -3.61 -4.27 16.13
N PRO A 112 -3.54 -5.52 16.65
CA PRO A 112 -2.86 -6.61 15.98
C PRO A 112 -3.47 -6.83 14.59
N ALA A 113 -2.63 -7.19 13.62
CA ALA A 113 -3.04 -7.51 12.27
C ALA A 113 -2.18 -8.64 11.69
N ARG A 114 -2.47 -9.04 10.46
CA ARG A 114 -1.64 -9.97 9.70
C ARG A 114 -1.48 -9.47 8.27
N ILE A 115 -0.26 -9.62 7.74
CA ILE A 115 0.03 -9.41 6.32
C ILE A 115 0.67 -10.69 5.79
N SER A 116 0.04 -11.30 4.77
CA SER A 116 0.44 -12.63 4.31
C SER A 116 0.44 -13.63 5.49
N ARG A 117 1.61 -14.19 5.83
CA ARG A 117 1.77 -15.13 6.95
C ARG A 117 2.39 -14.50 8.20
N PHE A 118 2.70 -13.23 8.20
CA PHE A 118 3.43 -12.55 9.26
C PHE A 118 2.49 -11.77 10.17
N ASP A 119 2.80 -11.78 11.46
CA ASP A 119 2.15 -10.91 12.41
C ASP A 119 2.56 -9.46 12.15
N ALA A 120 1.58 -8.56 12.22
CA ALA A 120 1.67 -7.17 11.84
C ALA A 120 0.91 -6.30 12.85
N PHE A 121 1.05 -5.00 12.75
CA PHE A 121 0.15 -4.05 13.41
C PHE A 121 -0.67 -3.28 12.38
N ARG A 122 -1.86 -2.85 12.80
CA ARG A 122 -2.72 -1.91 12.11
C ARG A 122 -2.93 -0.69 12.99
N LEU A 123 -2.54 0.47 12.50
CA LEU A 123 -2.68 1.75 13.20
C LEU A 123 -3.59 2.65 12.37
N VAL A 124 -4.61 3.23 12.98
CA VAL A 124 -5.43 4.28 12.39
C VAL A 124 -5.23 5.55 13.19
N PHE A 125 -4.92 6.64 12.53
CA PHE A 125 -4.68 7.93 13.16
C PHE A 125 -5.11 9.08 12.27
N SER A 126 -5.36 10.22 12.89
CA SER A 126 -5.57 11.50 12.22
C SER A 126 -4.48 12.49 12.61
N TYR A 127 -4.26 13.46 11.75
CA TYR A 127 -3.35 14.56 12.01
C TYR A 127 -3.69 15.77 11.15
N ARG A 128 -3.07 16.91 11.47
CA ARG A 128 -3.14 18.12 10.67
C ARG A 128 -1.74 18.54 10.23
N THR A 129 -1.63 19.03 9.02
CA THR A 129 -0.41 19.63 8.48
C THR A 129 -0.30 21.10 8.89
N THR A 130 0.87 21.71 8.75
CA THR A 130 1.13 23.11 9.11
C THR A 130 0.31 24.11 8.30
N ASP A 131 -0.15 23.73 7.10
CA ASP A 131 -1.10 24.51 6.27
C ASP A 131 -2.57 24.26 6.63
N GLY A 132 -2.83 23.51 7.71
CA GLY A 132 -4.15 23.31 8.29
C GLY A 132 -4.98 22.18 7.67
N LEU A 133 -4.45 21.43 6.71
CA LEU A 133 -5.15 20.31 6.10
C LEU A 133 -5.24 19.13 7.08
N LYS A 134 -6.41 18.55 7.22
CA LYS A 134 -6.63 17.35 8.02
C LYS A 134 -6.51 16.10 7.16
N PHE A 135 -5.80 15.12 7.69
CA PHE A 135 -5.63 13.80 7.08
C PHE A 135 -6.01 12.70 8.05
N LYS A 136 -6.45 11.59 7.48
CA LYS A 136 -6.62 10.33 8.19
C LYS A 136 -5.81 9.25 7.50
N THR A 137 -5.16 8.40 8.29
CA THR A 137 -4.25 7.38 7.78
C THR A 137 -4.61 6.02 8.36
N ILE A 138 -4.63 5.00 7.52
CA ILE A 138 -4.58 3.60 7.91
C ILE A 138 -3.18 3.10 7.58
N TYR A 139 -2.48 2.58 8.57
CA TYR A 139 -1.09 2.17 8.46
C TYR A 139 -0.93 0.71 8.91
N TYR A 140 -0.32 -0.09 8.08
CA TYR A 140 0.10 -1.44 8.40
C TYR A 140 1.62 -1.53 8.45
N GLY A 141 2.16 -2.24 9.43
CA GLY A 141 3.59 -2.51 9.53
C GLY A 141 3.87 -3.96 9.84
N VAL A 142 4.87 -4.53 9.17
CA VAL A 142 5.27 -5.93 9.33
C VAL A 142 6.79 -6.06 9.24
N LEU A 143 7.38 -6.98 10.04
CA LEU A 143 8.84 -7.15 10.17
C LEU A 143 9.27 -8.59 9.80
N PRO A 144 9.29 -8.97 8.51
CA PRO A 144 9.80 -10.27 8.09
C PRO A 144 11.35 -10.27 8.02
N GLY A 145 11.99 -11.13 8.80
CA GLY A 145 13.45 -11.27 8.81
C GLY A 145 14.16 -9.96 9.17
N ASN A 146 15.02 -9.47 8.29
CA ASN A 146 15.81 -8.24 8.48
C ASN A 146 15.16 -7.00 7.87
N TRP A 147 13.93 -7.10 7.42
CA TRP A 147 13.23 -6.04 6.70
C TRP A 147 11.96 -5.59 7.42
N TYR A 148 11.65 -4.32 7.28
CA TYR A 148 10.39 -3.71 7.64
C TYR A 148 9.65 -3.27 6.39
N TYR A 149 8.35 -3.56 6.32
CA TYR A 149 7.44 -3.04 5.31
C TYR A 149 6.37 -2.20 5.99
N GLY A 150 6.32 -0.92 5.62
CA GLY A 150 5.27 -0.01 6.02
C GLY A 150 4.35 0.25 4.84
N ILE A 151 3.05 0.01 5.01
CA ILE A 151 2.03 0.17 3.98
C ILE A 151 0.97 1.09 4.54
N ARG A 152 0.74 2.23 3.91
CA ARG A 152 -0.25 3.17 4.40
C ARG A 152 -1.15 3.71 3.30
N TYR A 153 -2.43 3.85 3.63
CA TYR A 153 -3.39 4.68 2.93
C TYR A 153 -3.53 5.99 3.69
N ASN A 154 -3.28 7.10 3.03
CA ASN A 154 -3.42 8.44 3.58
C ASN A 154 -4.37 9.23 2.70
N ALA A 155 -5.36 9.86 3.29
CA ALA A 155 -6.30 10.70 2.56
C ALA A 155 -6.69 11.92 3.40
N SER A 156 -6.95 13.04 2.72
CA SER A 156 -7.61 14.19 3.35
C SER A 156 -9.02 13.82 3.80
N ASP A 157 -9.56 14.51 4.80
CA ASP A 157 -10.93 14.25 5.31
C ASP A 157 -11.99 14.16 4.21
N LYS A 158 -11.84 14.97 3.16
CA LYS A 158 -12.77 14.99 2.01
C LYS A 158 -12.70 13.76 1.13
N CYS A 159 -11.54 13.08 1.10
CA CYS A 159 -11.25 11.93 0.24
C CYS A 159 -11.28 10.61 1.00
N PHE A 160 -11.39 10.64 2.33
CA PHE A 160 -11.41 9.45 3.17
C PHE A 160 -12.81 8.80 3.13
N SER A 161 -13.00 7.87 2.19
CA SER A 161 -14.29 7.21 1.92
C SER A 161 -14.25 5.72 2.27
N GLU A 162 -15.40 5.15 2.65
CA GLU A 162 -15.54 3.71 2.90
C GLU A 162 -15.10 2.88 1.68
N LYS A 163 -15.45 3.30 0.47
CA LYS A 163 -15.07 2.63 -0.78
C LYS A 163 -13.56 2.54 -0.96
N ASP A 164 -12.83 3.61 -0.65
CA ASP A 164 -11.38 3.63 -0.81
C ASP A 164 -10.69 2.89 0.35
N ILE A 165 -11.29 2.88 1.54
CA ILE A 165 -10.87 2.02 2.66
C ILE A 165 -10.99 0.55 2.27
N GLU A 166 -12.14 0.11 1.76
CA GLU A 166 -12.32 -1.27 1.29
C GLU A 166 -11.33 -1.64 0.18
N THR A 167 -11.06 -0.70 -0.73
CA THR A 167 -10.06 -0.87 -1.79
C THR A 167 -8.67 -1.08 -1.20
N PHE A 168 -8.29 -0.29 -0.19
CA PHE A 168 -7.04 -0.44 0.52
C PHE A 168 -6.95 -1.76 1.29
N GLU A 169 -8.00 -2.18 2.00
CA GLU A 169 -8.02 -3.47 2.70
C GLU A 169 -7.91 -4.65 1.71
N LYS A 170 -8.54 -4.58 0.55
CA LYS A 170 -8.34 -5.57 -0.54
C LYS A 170 -6.90 -5.56 -1.06
N PHE A 171 -6.26 -4.39 -1.13
CA PHE A 171 -4.86 -4.25 -1.50
C PHE A 171 -3.94 -4.92 -0.46
N ILE A 172 -4.17 -4.71 0.84
CA ILE A 172 -3.44 -5.36 1.94
C ILE A 172 -3.57 -6.89 1.86
N ASN A 173 -4.79 -7.40 1.65
CA ASN A 173 -5.05 -8.84 1.56
C ASN A 173 -4.34 -9.52 0.36
N ARG A 174 -3.98 -8.75 -0.66
CA ARG A 174 -3.26 -9.23 -1.86
C ARG A 174 -1.78 -8.89 -1.84
N PHE A 175 -1.33 -8.17 -0.83
CA PHE A 175 0.09 -7.83 -0.66
C PHE A 175 0.88 -9.10 -0.31
N ALA A 176 1.90 -9.42 -1.10
CA ALA A 176 2.71 -10.59 -0.88
C ALA A 176 4.18 -10.22 -0.70
N ILE A 177 4.76 -10.68 0.41
CA ILE A 177 6.19 -10.58 0.65
C ILE A 177 6.85 -11.79 0.00
N LEU A 178 7.69 -11.53 -0.98
CA LEU A 178 8.43 -12.55 -1.73
C LEU A 178 9.59 -13.05 -0.88
N LYS A 179 9.90 -14.34 -0.98
CA LYS A 179 11.13 -14.88 -0.36
C LYS A 179 12.31 -14.18 -1.03
N GLY A 180 13.02 -13.35 -0.28
CA GLY A 180 14.29 -12.81 -0.73
C GLY A 180 15.25 -13.96 -1.04
N ARG A 181 16.04 -13.84 -2.09
CA ARG A 181 17.27 -14.62 -2.18
C ARG A 181 18.10 -14.19 -0.97
N GLU A 182 18.21 -15.08 0.02
CA GLU A 182 19.25 -14.97 1.03
C GLU A 182 20.57 -15.05 0.25
N ALA A 183 21.27 -13.92 0.19
CA ALA A 183 22.62 -13.86 -0.34
C ALA A 183 23.57 -14.05 0.82
#